data_298ec8754f03db991ab2be581d2d3ea5
#
_entry.id   298ec8754f03db991ab2be581d2d3ea5
#
_cell.length_a   1.000
_cell.length_b   1.000
_cell.length_c   1.000
_cell.angle_alpha   90.00
_cell.angle_beta   90.00
_cell.angle_gamma   90.00
#
_symmetry.space_group_name_H-M   'P 1'
#
loop_
_entity.id
_entity.type
_entity.pdbx_description
1 polymer ?
#
loop_
_entity_poly.entity_id
_entity_poly.type
_entity_poly.pdbx_seq_one_letter_code
_entity_poly.pdbx_strand_id
1 'polypeptide(L)'
;MFSERTLSPPVESAREAYAPELLVYDAAGDFETLPPAQAEELGLIVDALDPSHYPAEWIPPTGPDVLERYASTTFTIGMPGDGSVVWTRQTTPPIVLVKPRLEGSPEGFVDFLLAEAIVECSLDVPEHFLGFFESGYRDLDAAVDLGPAGTYQIAAALYDGWIGLHTREEFASWESDRSDLAGQWRDAGARLEGRVESLPGAVARGETSFADATELACSAIKHGLDLPKPFDALDTDAYRDHASAFAIEWADRTFAALSD
;
A
#
# COMPACT_ATOMS: atom_id res chain seq x y z
N MET A 1 9.05 21.86 3.12
CA MET A 1 10.51 21.66 3.02
C MET A 1 10.82 20.21 3.34
N PHE A 2 11.66 19.59 2.56
CA PHE A 2 12.15 18.23 2.79
C PHE A 2 13.53 18.29 3.47
N SER A 3 13.79 17.35 4.38
CA SER A 3 15.12 17.20 5.00
C SER A 3 15.59 15.76 4.83
N GLU A 4 16.81 15.60 4.37
CA GLU A 4 17.41 14.27 4.23
C GLU A 4 17.43 13.55 5.57
N ARG A 5 16.95 12.30 5.57
CA ARG A 5 16.88 11.47 6.77
C ARG A 5 18.15 10.66 6.95
N THR A 6 18.73 10.71 8.14
CA THR A 6 19.78 9.78 8.54
C THR A 6 19.15 8.42 8.84
N LEU A 7 19.60 7.38 8.14
CA LEU A 7 19.11 6.02 8.33
C LEU A 7 19.84 5.30 9.47
N SER A 8 19.12 4.43 10.17
CA SER A 8 19.72 3.48 11.11
C SER A 8 20.49 2.40 10.35
N PRO A 9 21.48 1.73 10.98
CA PRO A 9 22.25 0.68 10.30
C PRO A 9 21.41 -0.44 9.68
N PRO A 10 20.31 -0.95 10.29
CA PRO A 10 19.45 -1.94 9.66
C PRO A 10 18.77 -1.44 8.39
N VAL A 11 18.26 -0.20 8.41
CA VAL A 11 17.59 0.41 7.26
C VAL A 11 18.58 0.72 6.15
N GLU A 12 19.78 1.23 6.49
CA GLU A 12 20.85 1.46 5.51
C GLU A 12 21.26 0.16 4.83
N SER A 13 21.41 -0.95 5.59
CA SER A 13 21.67 -2.26 5.02
C SER A 13 20.57 -2.74 4.07
N ALA A 14 19.29 -2.46 4.38
CA ALA A 14 18.17 -2.75 3.48
C ALA A 14 18.25 -1.89 2.20
N ARG A 15 18.51 -0.58 2.33
CA ARG A 15 18.67 0.32 1.21
C ARG A 15 19.77 -0.13 0.25
N GLU A 16 20.96 -0.45 0.79
CA GLU A 16 22.10 -0.95 -0.01
C GLU A 16 21.77 -2.25 -0.75
N ALA A 17 20.95 -3.13 -0.14
CA ALA A 17 20.61 -4.43 -0.73
C ALA A 17 19.53 -4.34 -1.81
N TYR A 18 18.50 -3.50 -1.63
CA TYR A 18 17.32 -3.50 -2.49
C TYR A 18 17.24 -2.29 -3.42
N ALA A 19 17.67 -1.11 -2.98
CA ALA A 19 17.55 0.13 -3.75
C ALA A 19 18.70 1.12 -3.41
N PRO A 20 19.95 0.85 -3.80
CA PRO A 20 21.14 1.58 -3.33
C PRO A 20 21.12 3.09 -3.68
N GLU A 21 20.42 3.49 -4.73
CA GLU A 21 20.33 4.88 -5.15
C GLU A 21 19.13 5.63 -4.54
N LEU A 22 18.23 4.92 -3.84
CA LEU A 22 17.02 5.49 -3.27
C LEU A 22 17.35 6.54 -2.20
N LEU A 23 16.63 7.68 -2.28
CA LEU A 23 16.72 8.77 -1.32
C LEU A 23 15.63 8.65 -0.25
N VAL A 24 15.92 9.05 0.98
CA VAL A 24 14.93 9.09 2.08
C VAL A 24 14.89 10.47 2.69
N TYR A 25 13.70 11.08 2.71
CA TYR A 25 13.49 12.44 3.21
C TYR A 25 12.32 12.49 4.20
N ASP A 26 12.47 13.32 5.23
CA ASP A 26 11.38 13.74 6.09
C ASP A 26 10.62 14.90 5.46
N ALA A 27 9.29 14.79 5.39
CA ALA A 27 8.41 15.89 4.99
C ALA A 27 8.09 16.78 6.21
N ALA A 28 8.20 18.11 6.05
CA ALA A 28 7.90 19.05 7.13
C ALA A 28 6.41 19.17 7.45
N GLY A 29 5.54 18.81 6.52
CA GLY A 29 4.08 18.84 6.69
C GLY A 29 3.47 17.50 6.30
N ASP A 30 2.35 17.15 6.94
CA ASP A 30 1.57 15.98 6.56
C ASP A 30 0.80 16.22 5.25
N PHE A 31 0.54 15.18 4.49
CA PHE A 31 -0.21 15.24 3.23
C PHE A 31 -0.91 13.90 2.96
N GLU A 32 -2.04 13.94 2.31
CA GLU A 32 -2.67 12.78 1.70
C GLU A 32 -2.09 12.57 0.29
N THR A 33 -2.17 13.60 -0.55
CA THR A 33 -1.46 13.70 -1.82
C THR A 33 -0.50 14.89 -1.77
N LEU A 34 0.71 14.75 -2.29
CA LEU A 34 1.71 15.80 -2.23
C LEU A 34 1.22 17.09 -2.90
N PRO A 35 1.20 18.24 -2.19
CA PRO A 35 0.78 19.50 -2.78
C PRO A 35 1.73 19.97 -3.89
N PRO A 36 1.24 20.71 -4.92
CA PRO A 36 2.06 21.17 -6.05
C PRO A 36 3.31 21.94 -5.65
N ALA A 37 3.22 22.81 -4.64
CA ALA A 37 4.39 23.56 -4.17
C ALA A 37 5.48 22.66 -3.55
N GLN A 38 5.08 21.56 -2.91
CA GLN A 38 6.04 20.58 -2.39
C GLN A 38 6.59 19.71 -3.53
N ALA A 39 5.79 19.42 -4.55
CA ALA A 39 6.28 18.74 -5.75
C ALA A 39 7.36 19.55 -6.49
N GLU A 40 7.19 20.87 -6.59
CA GLU A 40 8.21 21.78 -7.13
C GLU A 40 9.49 21.77 -6.29
N GLU A 41 9.35 21.77 -4.96
CA GLU A 41 10.48 21.68 -4.03
C GLU A 41 11.23 20.35 -4.18
N LEU A 42 10.49 19.24 -4.35
CA LEU A 42 11.07 17.94 -4.61
C LEU A 42 11.89 17.92 -5.90
N GLY A 43 11.41 18.58 -6.94
CA GLY A 43 12.13 18.75 -8.22
C GLY A 43 13.48 19.48 -8.12
N LEU A 44 13.77 20.15 -6.98
CA LEU A 44 15.09 20.73 -6.71
C LEU A 44 16.07 19.75 -6.03
N ILE A 45 15.57 18.62 -5.57
CA ILE A 45 16.35 17.61 -4.81
C ILE A 45 16.72 16.43 -5.71
N VAL A 46 15.84 16.07 -6.66
CA VAL A 46 16.00 14.93 -7.56
C VAL A 46 16.49 15.38 -8.93
N ASP A 47 17.11 14.45 -9.70
CA ASP A 47 17.64 14.75 -11.02
C ASP A 47 16.52 14.89 -12.07
N ALA A 48 15.42 14.15 -11.89
CA ALA A 48 14.28 14.18 -12.80
C ALA A 48 12.96 13.84 -12.07
N LEU A 49 11.87 14.41 -12.60
CA LEU A 49 10.48 14.04 -12.30
C LEU A 49 9.84 13.50 -13.58
N ASP A 50 9.30 12.28 -13.50
CA ASP A 50 8.57 11.61 -14.58
C ASP A 50 7.19 11.18 -14.05
N PRO A 51 6.19 12.08 -14.03
CA PRO A 51 4.89 11.81 -13.44
C PRO A 51 4.17 10.63 -14.08
N SER A 52 3.72 9.69 -13.26
CA SER A 52 2.83 8.62 -13.71
C SER A 52 1.52 9.21 -14.21
N HIS A 53 1.05 8.72 -15.34
CA HIS A 53 -0.19 9.14 -15.95
C HIS A 53 -1.07 7.93 -16.27
N TYR A 54 -2.22 7.88 -15.63
CA TYR A 54 -3.20 6.81 -15.87
C TYR A 54 -4.31 7.30 -16.82
N PRO A 55 -4.78 6.45 -17.75
CA PRO A 55 -5.88 6.82 -18.65
C PRO A 55 -7.16 7.16 -17.88
N ALA A 56 -7.78 8.30 -18.19
CA ALA A 56 -9.00 8.75 -17.52
C ALA A 56 -10.19 7.78 -17.74
N GLU A 57 -10.18 7.03 -18.82
CA GLU A 57 -11.15 5.99 -19.12
C GLU A 57 -11.13 4.80 -18.15
N TRP A 58 -10.07 4.62 -17.35
CA TRP A 58 -10.02 3.60 -16.31
C TRP A 58 -10.89 3.96 -15.10
N ILE A 59 -11.14 5.25 -14.89
CA ILE A 59 -11.92 5.74 -13.76
C ILE A 59 -13.41 5.67 -14.12
N PRO A 60 -14.27 5.04 -13.31
CA PRO A 60 -15.71 5.07 -13.52
C PRO A 60 -16.26 6.49 -13.32
N PRO A 61 -17.35 6.87 -14.00
CA PRO A 61 -17.95 8.20 -13.86
C PRO A 61 -18.43 8.51 -12.42
N THR A 62 -18.63 7.48 -11.63
CA THR A 62 -19.00 7.53 -10.21
C THR A 62 -17.80 7.54 -9.27
N GLY A 63 -16.58 7.44 -9.82
CA GLY A 63 -15.34 7.36 -9.02
C GLY A 63 -15.12 8.60 -8.16
N PRO A 64 -14.31 8.48 -7.08
CA PRO A 64 -13.95 9.65 -6.26
C PRO A 64 -13.16 10.69 -7.06
N ASP A 65 -13.44 11.97 -6.88
CA ASP A 65 -12.78 13.09 -7.56
C ASP A 65 -11.23 13.05 -7.40
N VAL A 66 -10.76 12.48 -6.29
CA VAL A 66 -9.31 12.33 -6.03
C VAL A 66 -8.59 11.54 -7.12
N LEU A 67 -9.26 10.58 -7.75
CA LEU A 67 -8.68 9.77 -8.81
C LEU A 67 -8.40 10.56 -10.10
N GLU A 68 -9.10 11.68 -10.32
CA GLU A 68 -8.82 12.57 -11.46
C GLU A 68 -7.39 13.14 -11.43
N ARG A 69 -6.80 13.27 -10.23
CA ARG A 69 -5.42 13.72 -10.08
C ARG A 69 -4.42 12.74 -10.69
N TYR A 70 -4.66 11.44 -10.53
CA TYR A 70 -3.81 10.38 -11.07
C TYR A 70 -3.99 10.19 -12.58
N ALA A 71 -5.12 10.62 -13.13
CA ALA A 71 -5.38 10.66 -14.56
C ALA A 71 -4.92 11.99 -15.22
N SER A 72 -4.35 12.92 -14.46
CA SER A 72 -3.79 14.18 -14.97
C SER A 72 -2.28 14.05 -15.19
N THR A 73 -1.69 15.06 -15.82
CA THR A 73 -0.22 15.17 -15.96
C THR A 73 0.45 15.78 -14.71
N THR A 74 -0.30 15.95 -13.64
CA THR A 74 0.22 16.51 -12.38
C THR A 74 0.95 15.42 -11.62
N PHE A 75 2.19 15.70 -11.20
CA PHE A 75 2.93 14.82 -10.31
C PHE A 75 2.11 14.58 -9.03
N THR A 76 1.86 13.31 -8.73
CA THR A 76 1.04 12.91 -7.59
C THR A 76 1.70 11.74 -6.88
N ILE A 77 1.99 11.91 -5.58
CA ILE A 77 2.52 10.87 -4.70
C ILE A 77 1.69 10.82 -3.43
N GLY A 78 1.50 9.62 -2.90
CA GLY A 78 0.60 9.36 -1.78
C GLY A 78 -0.87 9.37 -2.22
N MET A 79 -1.73 8.84 -1.38
CA MET A 79 -3.19 8.78 -1.58
C MET A 79 -3.93 8.86 -0.25
N PRO A 80 -5.20 9.29 -0.25
CA PRO A 80 -6.02 9.25 0.96
C PRO A 80 -6.04 7.85 1.58
N GLY A 81 -5.77 7.78 2.88
CA GLY A 81 -5.71 6.51 3.61
C GLY A 81 -4.34 5.80 3.55
N ASP A 82 -3.38 6.31 2.78
CA ASP A 82 -2.05 5.70 2.74
C ASP A 82 -1.28 5.85 4.07
N GLY A 83 -0.21 5.06 4.20
CA GLY A 83 0.65 5.04 5.38
C GLY A 83 1.42 6.33 5.65
N SER A 84 2.17 6.30 6.73
CA SER A 84 3.03 7.41 7.16
C SER A 84 4.37 7.48 6.41
N VAL A 85 4.68 6.46 5.66
CA VAL A 85 5.83 6.37 4.75
C VAL A 85 5.27 6.08 3.36
N VAL A 86 5.70 6.86 2.37
CA VAL A 86 5.31 6.68 0.98
C VAL A 86 6.55 6.65 0.10
N TRP A 87 6.51 5.88 -0.96
CA TRP A 87 7.60 5.78 -1.91
C TRP A 87 7.13 6.13 -3.32
N THR A 88 8.06 6.53 -4.17
CA THR A 88 7.78 6.72 -5.60
C THR A 88 9.03 6.48 -6.45
N ARG A 89 8.80 5.95 -7.66
CA ARG A 89 9.77 5.83 -8.76
C ARG A 89 9.52 6.89 -9.84
N GLN A 90 8.60 7.81 -9.62
CA GLN A 90 8.35 8.96 -10.49
C GLN A 90 9.47 10.01 -10.39
N THR A 91 10.48 9.75 -9.55
CA THR A 91 11.68 10.55 -9.42
C THR A 91 12.92 9.73 -9.79
N THR A 92 13.97 10.42 -10.24
CA THR A 92 15.30 9.84 -10.41
C THR A 92 16.28 10.63 -9.51
N PRO A 93 16.95 10.00 -8.53
CA PRO A 93 16.67 8.65 -8.01
C PRO A 93 15.27 8.49 -7.43
N PRO A 94 14.79 7.23 -7.21
CA PRO A 94 13.57 6.97 -6.46
C PRO A 94 13.64 7.56 -5.05
N ILE A 95 12.49 7.90 -4.46
CA ILE A 95 12.45 8.54 -3.15
C ILE A 95 11.41 7.89 -2.22
N VAL A 96 11.77 7.84 -0.94
CA VAL A 96 10.85 7.56 0.18
C VAL A 96 10.63 8.84 0.96
N LEU A 97 9.39 9.20 1.23
CA LEU A 97 8.99 10.33 2.07
C LEU A 97 8.38 9.85 3.37
N VAL A 98 8.90 10.37 4.48
CA VAL A 98 8.41 10.11 5.84
C VAL A 98 7.53 11.27 6.28
N LYS A 99 6.27 10.99 6.60
CA LYS A 99 5.31 12.01 7.04
C LYS A 99 5.48 12.30 8.54
N PRO A 100 5.27 13.53 9.00
CA PRO A 100 5.49 13.92 10.40
C PRO A 100 4.56 13.20 11.39
N ARG A 101 3.49 12.54 10.93
CA ARG A 101 2.62 11.71 11.79
C ARG A 101 3.35 10.54 12.46
N LEU A 102 4.59 10.21 12.04
CA LEU A 102 5.46 9.22 12.69
C LEU A 102 6.27 9.78 13.86
N GLU A 103 6.26 11.11 14.09
CA GLU A 103 6.98 11.68 15.21
C GLU A 103 6.54 11.07 16.55
N GLY A 104 7.51 10.65 17.36
CA GLY A 104 7.26 9.99 18.64
C GLY A 104 6.93 8.50 18.55
N SER A 105 6.89 7.89 17.37
CA SER A 105 6.80 6.45 17.21
C SER A 105 8.10 5.76 17.65
N PRO A 106 8.03 4.49 18.12
CA PRO A 106 9.23 3.71 18.43
C PRO A 106 10.17 3.61 17.22
N GLU A 107 11.48 3.85 17.43
CA GLU A 107 12.47 3.84 16.35
C GLU A 107 12.44 2.54 15.53
N GLY A 108 12.41 1.37 16.17
CA GLY A 108 12.36 0.11 15.47
C GLY A 108 11.11 -0.08 14.59
N PHE A 109 9.98 0.49 14.99
CA PHE A 109 8.77 0.49 14.14
C PHE A 109 8.93 1.40 12.92
N VAL A 110 9.53 2.57 13.08
CA VAL A 110 9.85 3.48 11.96
C VAL A 110 10.85 2.81 11.01
N ASP A 111 11.87 2.15 11.55
CA ASP A 111 12.87 1.42 10.78
C ASP A 111 12.23 0.31 9.93
N PHE A 112 11.28 -0.43 10.51
CA PHE A 112 10.53 -1.45 9.75
C PHE A 112 9.73 -0.82 8.59
N LEU A 113 8.98 0.26 8.82
CA LEU A 113 8.22 0.92 7.76
C LEU A 113 9.11 1.47 6.64
N LEU A 114 10.30 1.97 6.99
CA LEU A 114 11.27 2.43 6.01
C LEU A 114 11.83 1.27 5.18
N ALA A 115 12.22 0.18 5.84
CA ALA A 115 12.73 -1.00 5.15
C ALA A 115 11.66 -1.65 4.26
N GLU A 116 10.41 -1.69 4.70
CA GLU A 116 9.25 -2.11 3.91
C GLU A 116 9.10 -1.26 2.64
N ALA A 117 9.05 0.06 2.78
CA ALA A 117 8.93 0.98 1.64
C ALA A 117 10.11 0.85 0.64
N ILE A 118 11.33 0.61 1.13
CA ILE A 118 12.52 0.36 0.31
C ILE A 118 12.37 -0.93 -0.50
N VAL A 119 11.90 -2.01 0.13
CA VAL A 119 11.65 -3.29 -0.56
C VAL A 119 10.56 -3.12 -1.60
N GLU A 120 9.42 -2.53 -1.24
CA GLU A 120 8.31 -2.30 -2.17
C GLU A 120 8.73 -1.44 -3.36
N CYS A 121 9.49 -0.37 -3.14
CA CYS A 121 10.04 0.48 -4.19
C CYS A 121 10.97 -0.28 -5.14
N SER A 122 11.62 -1.35 -4.68
CA SER A 122 12.50 -2.18 -5.50
C SER A 122 11.76 -3.19 -6.39
N LEU A 123 10.48 -3.45 -6.11
CA LEU A 123 9.68 -4.38 -6.90
C LEU A 123 9.25 -3.75 -8.23
N ASP A 124 9.11 -4.58 -9.26
CA ASP A 124 8.52 -4.14 -10.55
C ASP A 124 6.99 -4.20 -10.48
N VAL A 125 6.41 -3.34 -9.63
CA VAL A 125 4.97 -3.26 -9.39
C VAL A 125 4.46 -1.85 -9.65
N PRO A 126 3.18 -1.65 -10.01
CA PRO A 126 2.57 -0.32 -10.10
C PRO A 126 2.67 0.43 -8.75
N GLU A 127 2.80 1.75 -8.76
CA GLU A 127 2.81 2.55 -7.52
C GLU A 127 1.42 2.80 -6.93
N HIS A 128 0.38 2.52 -7.70
CA HIS A 128 -1.00 2.83 -7.35
C HIS A 128 -1.94 1.74 -7.84
N PHE A 129 -3.02 1.49 -7.11
CA PHE A 129 -4.00 0.47 -7.51
C PHE A 129 -4.63 0.73 -8.89
N LEU A 130 -4.71 1.98 -9.38
CA LEU A 130 -5.13 2.23 -10.77
C LEU A 130 -4.22 1.56 -11.79
N GLY A 131 -2.90 1.57 -11.57
CA GLY A 131 -1.96 0.85 -12.41
C GLY A 131 -2.03 -0.67 -12.24
N PHE A 132 -2.48 -1.15 -11.08
CA PHE A 132 -2.70 -2.56 -10.82
C PHE A 132 -3.98 -3.08 -11.49
N PHE A 133 -5.08 -2.34 -11.39
CA PHE A 133 -6.35 -2.72 -12.00
C PHE A 133 -6.48 -2.31 -13.46
N GLU A 134 -5.83 -1.25 -13.88
CA GLU A 134 -5.98 -0.66 -15.22
C GLU A 134 -7.45 -0.41 -15.56
N SER A 135 -7.89 -0.78 -16.76
CA SER A 135 -9.31 -0.71 -17.17
C SER A 135 -10.25 -1.57 -16.31
N GLY A 136 -9.72 -2.60 -15.67
CA GLY A 136 -10.45 -3.50 -14.77
C GLY A 136 -10.94 -2.81 -13.47
N TYR A 137 -10.45 -1.60 -13.14
CA TYR A 137 -11.00 -0.84 -12.02
C TYR A 137 -12.50 -0.53 -12.19
N ARG A 138 -12.97 -0.38 -13.43
CA ARG A 138 -14.41 -0.23 -13.73
C ARG A 138 -15.20 -1.51 -13.48
N ASP A 139 -14.60 -2.66 -13.74
CA ASP A 139 -15.22 -3.97 -13.46
C ASP A 139 -15.29 -4.20 -11.95
N LEU A 140 -14.25 -3.81 -11.21
CA LEU A 140 -14.28 -3.83 -9.74
C LEU A 140 -15.37 -2.90 -9.20
N ASP A 141 -15.51 -1.67 -9.72
CA ASP A 141 -16.56 -0.72 -9.31
C ASP A 141 -17.96 -1.29 -9.56
N ALA A 142 -18.14 -2.01 -10.64
CA ALA A 142 -19.41 -2.67 -10.95
C ALA A 142 -19.70 -3.88 -10.04
N ALA A 143 -18.66 -4.55 -9.54
CA ALA A 143 -18.78 -5.71 -8.65
C ALA A 143 -19.02 -5.32 -7.18
N VAL A 144 -18.51 -4.15 -6.75
CA VAL A 144 -18.53 -3.69 -5.36
C VAL A 144 -19.74 -2.76 -5.12
N ASP A 145 -20.72 -3.20 -4.35
CA ASP A 145 -21.94 -2.41 -4.02
C ASP A 145 -21.75 -1.59 -2.72
N LEU A 146 -20.71 -0.74 -2.67
CA LEU A 146 -20.38 0.12 -1.51
C LEU A 146 -20.31 1.62 -1.84
N GLY A 147 -20.56 2.00 -3.09
CA GLY A 147 -20.35 3.36 -3.57
C GLY A 147 -18.88 3.76 -3.68
N PRO A 148 -18.56 4.97 -4.18
CA PRO A 148 -17.21 5.34 -4.63
C PRO A 148 -16.12 5.22 -3.58
N ALA A 149 -16.39 5.65 -2.34
CA ALA A 149 -15.42 5.58 -1.25
C ALA A 149 -15.14 4.14 -0.81
N GLY A 150 -16.17 3.30 -0.76
CA GLY A 150 -16.04 1.89 -0.43
C GLY A 150 -15.29 1.11 -1.52
N THR A 151 -15.59 1.36 -2.80
CA THR A 151 -14.85 0.78 -3.92
C THR A 151 -13.39 1.19 -3.89
N TYR A 152 -13.11 2.46 -3.62
CA TYR A 152 -11.73 2.96 -3.46
C TYR A 152 -10.99 2.19 -2.35
N GLN A 153 -11.60 2.06 -1.15
CA GLN A 153 -11.00 1.36 -0.02
C GLN A 153 -10.75 -0.12 -0.32
N ILE A 154 -11.70 -0.79 -0.97
CA ILE A 154 -11.54 -2.19 -1.40
C ILE A 154 -10.39 -2.31 -2.43
N ALA A 155 -10.32 -1.40 -3.41
CA ALA A 155 -9.27 -1.42 -4.42
C ALA A 155 -7.87 -1.25 -3.81
N ALA A 156 -7.73 -0.26 -2.91
CA ALA A 156 -6.48 -0.04 -2.19
C ALA A 156 -6.09 -1.26 -1.35
N ALA A 157 -7.03 -1.81 -0.59
CA ALA A 157 -6.80 -2.99 0.24
C ALA A 157 -6.38 -4.22 -0.58
N LEU A 158 -7.07 -4.50 -1.69
CA LEU A 158 -6.71 -5.61 -2.57
C LEU A 158 -5.31 -5.43 -3.14
N TYR A 159 -4.98 -4.24 -3.62
CA TYR A 159 -3.63 -3.95 -4.11
C TYR A 159 -2.57 -4.15 -3.02
N ASP A 160 -2.78 -3.65 -1.80
CA ASP A 160 -1.86 -3.84 -0.66
C ASP A 160 -1.70 -5.33 -0.31
N GLY A 161 -2.79 -6.09 -0.34
CA GLY A 161 -2.74 -7.54 -0.12
C GLY A 161 -1.91 -8.26 -1.18
N TRP A 162 -2.03 -7.85 -2.45
CA TRP A 162 -1.21 -8.40 -3.53
C TRP A 162 0.27 -8.04 -3.37
N ILE A 163 0.62 -6.81 -2.98
CA ILE A 163 1.99 -6.43 -2.62
C ILE A 163 2.50 -7.28 -1.46
N GLY A 164 1.66 -7.53 -0.45
CA GLY A 164 1.98 -8.40 0.69
C GLY A 164 2.39 -9.81 0.27
N LEU A 165 1.77 -10.39 -0.77
CA LEU A 165 2.15 -11.70 -1.32
C LEU A 165 3.55 -11.69 -1.96
N HIS A 166 4.01 -10.55 -2.46
CA HIS A 166 5.35 -10.39 -3.05
C HIS A 166 6.43 -10.08 -2.04
N THR A 167 6.10 -9.51 -0.87
CA THR A 167 7.06 -9.03 0.12
C THR A 167 7.25 -9.97 1.32
N ARG A 168 6.24 -10.78 1.68
CA ARG A 168 6.24 -11.58 2.90
C ARG A 168 7.40 -12.56 3.03
N GLU A 169 7.82 -13.20 1.94
CA GLU A 169 8.93 -14.15 1.95
C GLU A 169 10.25 -13.42 2.22
N GLU A 170 10.39 -12.21 1.66
CA GLU A 170 11.54 -11.35 1.91
C GLU A 170 11.62 -10.93 3.37
N PHE A 171 10.51 -10.45 3.95
CA PHE A 171 10.48 -10.05 5.37
C PHE A 171 10.72 -11.23 6.32
N ALA A 172 10.21 -12.41 5.98
CA ALA A 172 10.50 -13.63 6.74
C ALA A 172 11.99 -14.03 6.69
N SER A 173 12.68 -13.75 5.57
CA SER A 173 14.11 -14.05 5.40
C SER A 173 15.01 -13.20 6.30
N TRP A 174 14.56 -12.03 6.74
CA TRP A 174 15.33 -11.10 7.57
C TRP A 174 15.74 -11.66 8.94
N GLU A 175 15.16 -12.77 9.39
CA GLU A 175 15.61 -13.43 10.63
C GLU A 175 17.10 -13.77 10.61
N SER A 176 17.68 -14.01 9.44
CA SER A 176 19.04 -14.45 9.28
C SER A 176 20.08 -13.31 9.33
N ASP A 177 19.74 -12.13 8.84
CA ASP A 177 20.68 -11.03 8.59
C ASP A 177 20.20 -9.64 9.04
N ARG A 178 18.89 -9.47 9.29
CA ARG A 178 18.25 -8.23 9.76
C ARG A 178 17.27 -8.51 10.89
N SER A 179 17.75 -9.19 11.95
CA SER A 179 16.92 -9.69 13.06
C SER A 179 16.07 -8.62 13.75
N ASP A 180 16.53 -7.37 13.80
CA ASP A 180 15.79 -6.27 14.41
C ASP A 180 14.54 -5.92 13.56
N LEU A 181 14.69 -5.85 12.23
CA LEU A 181 13.56 -5.63 11.31
C LEU A 181 12.59 -6.82 11.33
N ALA A 182 13.11 -8.05 11.33
CA ALA A 182 12.30 -9.26 11.46
C ALA A 182 11.50 -9.28 12.76
N GLY A 183 12.09 -8.79 13.87
CA GLY A 183 11.42 -8.64 15.15
C GLY A 183 10.21 -7.70 15.05
N GLN A 184 10.37 -6.53 14.43
CA GLN A 184 9.30 -5.57 14.25
C GLN A 184 8.18 -6.09 13.32
N TRP A 185 8.55 -6.77 12.24
CA TRP A 185 7.60 -7.42 11.34
C TRP A 185 6.72 -8.45 12.07
N ARG A 186 7.33 -9.31 12.90
CA ARG A 186 6.60 -10.29 13.72
C ARG A 186 5.71 -9.63 14.76
N ASP A 187 6.20 -8.60 15.44
CA ASP A 187 5.43 -7.86 16.44
C ASP A 187 4.21 -7.18 15.83
N ALA A 188 4.34 -6.65 14.60
CA ALA A 188 3.23 -6.08 13.86
C ALA A 188 2.19 -7.16 13.52
N GLY A 189 2.61 -8.31 13.00
CA GLY A 189 1.73 -9.45 12.72
C GLY A 189 1.00 -9.93 13.97
N ALA A 190 1.69 -10.13 15.10
CA ALA A 190 1.10 -10.58 16.35
C ALA A 190 -0.01 -9.64 16.87
N ARG A 191 0.07 -8.34 16.59
CA ARG A 191 -0.99 -7.37 16.96
C ARG A 191 -2.23 -7.49 16.07
N LEU A 192 -2.11 -8.03 14.87
CA LEU A 192 -3.21 -8.22 13.93
C LEU A 192 -3.94 -9.54 14.14
N GLU A 193 -3.27 -10.60 14.57
CA GLU A 193 -3.75 -11.98 14.60
C GLU A 193 -5.14 -12.11 15.23
N GLY A 194 -5.32 -11.70 16.49
CA GLY A 194 -6.62 -11.80 17.19
C GLY A 194 -7.73 -10.93 16.57
N ARG A 195 -7.36 -9.84 15.88
CA ARG A 195 -8.31 -8.98 15.17
C ARG A 195 -8.78 -9.65 13.88
N VAL A 196 -7.87 -10.26 13.13
CA VAL A 196 -8.15 -10.95 11.87
C VAL A 196 -9.07 -12.15 12.10
N GLU A 197 -8.79 -12.98 13.10
CA GLU A 197 -9.64 -14.12 13.46
C GLU A 197 -11.10 -13.73 13.75
N SER A 198 -11.30 -12.54 14.32
CA SER A 198 -12.63 -12.05 14.72
C SER A 198 -13.42 -11.37 13.59
N LEU A 199 -12.83 -11.12 12.43
CA LEU A 199 -13.43 -10.32 11.33
C LEU A 199 -14.83 -10.79 10.92
N PRO A 200 -15.08 -12.09 10.61
CA PRO A 200 -16.43 -12.50 10.19
C PRO A 200 -17.52 -12.19 11.21
N GLY A 201 -17.19 -12.38 12.47
CA GLY A 201 -18.13 -12.07 13.57
C GLY A 201 -18.32 -10.55 13.75
N ALA A 202 -17.28 -9.75 13.62
CA ALA A 202 -17.34 -8.29 13.72
C ALA A 202 -18.17 -7.68 12.58
N VAL A 203 -17.99 -8.15 11.35
CA VAL A 203 -18.78 -7.74 10.19
C VAL A 203 -20.25 -8.13 10.37
N ALA A 204 -20.53 -9.37 10.75
CA ALA A 204 -21.90 -9.86 10.98
C ALA A 204 -22.67 -9.09 12.07
N ARG A 205 -21.96 -8.54 13.06
CA ARG A 205 -22.56 -7.72 14.13
C ARG A 205 -22.59 -6.21 13.78
N GLY A 206 -22.06 -5.79 12.64
CA GLY A 206 -21.92 -4.39 12.27
C GLY A 206 -20.93 -3.59 13.11
N GLU A 207 -19.96 -4.26 13.74
CA GLU A 207 -18.89 -3.64 14.54
C GLU A 207 -17.77 -3.09 13.65
N THR A 208 -17.63 -3.62 12.43
CA THR A 208 -16.76 -3.14 11.39
C THR A 208 -17.44 -3.26 10.03
N SER A 209 -17.11 -2.37 9.10
CA SER A 209 -17.59 -2.47 7.72
C SER A 209 -16.87 -3.61 6.99
N PHE A 210 -17.45 -4.07 5.87
CA PHE A 210 -16.79 -5.06 5.03
C PHE A 210 -15.50 -4.50 4.40
N ALA A 211 -15.49 -3.20 4.03
CA ALA A 211 -14.32 -2.53 3.50
C ALA A 211 -13.18 -2.47 4.53
N ASP A 212 -13.45 -2.07 5.78
CA ASP A 212 -12.44 -2.06 6.85
C ASP A 212 -11.93 -3.48 7.17
N ALA A 213 -12.82 -4.47 7.12
CA ALA A 213 -12.44 -5.87 7.30
C ALA A 213 -11.51 -6.38 6.19
N THR A 214 -11.77 -5.97 4.93
CA THR A 214 -10.92 -6.29 3.79
C THR A 214 -9.54 -5.65 3.93
N GLU A 215 -9.48 -4.38 4.32
CA GLU A 215 -8.23 -3.66 4.58
C GLU A 215 -7.39 -4.37 5.64
N LEU A 216 -8.01 -4.74 6.78
CA LEU A 216 -7.32 -5.45 7.86
C LEU A 216 -6.84 -6.84 7.42
N ALA A 217 -7.65 -7.59 6.67
CA ALA A 217 -7.29 -8.90 6.16
C ALA A 217 -6.13 -8.80 5.16
N CYS A 218 -6.19 -7.87 4.20
CA CYS A 218 -5.13 -7.65 3.23
C CYS A 218 -3.82 -7.21 3.89
N SER A 219 -3.88 -6.34 4.89
CA SER A 219 -2.70 -5.94 5.68
C SER A 219 -2.05 -7.13 6.42
N ALA A 220 -2.83 -8.18 6.74
CA ALA A 220 -2.32 -9.37 7.43
C ALA A 220 -1.57 -10.33 6.50
N ILE A 221 -1.79 -10.26 5.18
CA ILE A 221 -1.17 -11.14 4.17
C ILE A 221 0.36 -11.05 4.22
N LYS A 222 0.91 -9.83 4.30
CA LYS A 222 2.35 -9.62 4.37
C LYS A 222 3.02 -10.19 5.63
N HIS A 223 2.20 -10.50 6.65
CA HIS A 223 2.67 -11.15 7.89
C HIS A 223 2.47 -12.67 7.87
N GLY A 224 1.88 -13.23 6.80
CA GLY A 224 1.63 -14.67 6.68
C GLY A 224 0.61 -15.20 7.68
N LEU A 225 -0.36 -14.39 8.10
CA LEU A 225 -1.39 -14.78 9.05
C LEU A 225 -2.52 -15.55 8.35
N ASP A 226 -3.08 -16.55 9.02
CA ASP A 226 -4.25 -17.28 8.54
C ASP A 226 -5.46 -16.35 8.42
N LEU A 227 -6.07 -16.27 7.24
CA LEU A 227 -7.22 -15.43 6.99
C LEU A 227 -8.54 -16.22 7.08
N PRO A 228 -9.58 -15.65 7.72
CA PRO A 228 -10.91 -16.25 7.69
C PRO A 228 -11.59 -16.03 6.32
N LYS A 229 -12.61 -16.85 6.03
CA LYS A 229 -13.46 -16.62 4.84
C LYS A 229 -14.21 -15.30 4.92
N PRO A 230 -14.37 -14.58 3.80
CA PRO A 230 -13.98 -14.93 2.44
C PRO A 230 -12.54 -14.50 2.07
N PHE A 231 -11.79 -13.93 3.00
CA PHE A 231 -10.47 -13.32 2.77
C PHE A 231 -9.36 -14.35 2.53
N ASP A 232 -9.53 -15.61 2.97
CA ASP A 232 -8.58 -16.71 2.78
C ASP A 232 -8.22 -16.94 1.30
N ALA A 233 -9.13 -16.64 0.39
CA ALA A 233 -8.88 -16.72 -1.06
C ALA A 233 -7.84 -15.71 -1.55
N LEU A 234 -7.64 -14.59 -0.83
CA LEU A 234 -6.65 -13.56 -1.16
C LEU A 234 -5.23 -13.93 -0.71
N ASP A 235 -5.05 -14.93 0.13
CA ASP A 235 -3.75 -15.45 0.53
C ASP A 235 -3.40 -16.72 -0.24
N THR A 236 -3.27 -16.59 -1.56
CA THR A 236 -3.02 -17.73 -2.45
C THR A 236 -2.05 -17.38 -3.58
N ASP A 237 -1.35 -18.41 -4.10
CA ASP A 237 -0.55 -18.27 -5.31
C ASP A 237 -1.40 -17.85 -6.52
N ALA A 238 -2.67 -18.28 -6.57
CA ALA A 238 -3.59 -17.87 -7.62
C ALA A 238 -3.80 -16.35 -7.62
N TYR A 239 -3.95 -15.72 -6.47
CA TYR A 239 -4.04 -14.26 -6.38
C TYR A 239 -2.72 -13.60 -6.77
N ARG A 240 -1.60 -14.08 -6.28
CA ARG A 240 -0.28 -13.56 -6.65
C ARG A 240 -0.06 -13.59 -8.17
N ASP A 241 -0.41 -14.71 -8.83
CA ASP A 241 -0.09 -14.95 -10.23
C ASP A 241 -1.11 -14.30 -11.21
N HIS A 242 -2.38 -14.13 -10.81
CA HIS A 242 -3.45 -13.59 -11.64
C HIS A 242 -3.85 -12.14 -11.25
N ALA A 243 -3.25 -11.60 -10.20
CA ALA A 243 -3.31 -10.18 -9.83
C ALA A 243 -4.74 -9.59 -9.84
N SER A 244 -4.93 -8.48 -10.55
CA SER A 244 -6.21 -7.75 -10.61
C SER A 244 -7.37 -8.56 -11.15
N ALA A 245 -7.14 -9.49 -12.08
CA ALA A 245 -8.20 -10.35 -12.60
C ALA A 245 -8.78 -11.24 -11.51
N PHE A 246 -7.94 -11.81 -10.65
CA PHE A 246 -8.38 -12.61 -9.50
C PHE A 246 -9.11 -11.73 -8.47
N ALA A 247 -8.59 -10.52 -8.19
CA ALA A 247 -9.18 -9.60 -7.25
C ALA A 247 -10.62 -9.21 -7.66
N ILE A 248 -10.84 -8.92 -8.93
CA ILE A 248 -12.16 -8.59 -9.48
C ILE A 248 -13.12 -9.79 -9.35
N GLU A 249 -12.66 -11.00 -9.71
CA GLU A 249 -13.47 -12.20 -9.57
C GLU A 249 -13.81 -12.52 -8.10
N TRP A 250 -12.87 -12.32 -7.19
CA TRP A 250 -13.11 -12.45 -5.77
C TRP A 250 -14.16 -11.45 -5.27
N ALA A 251 -14.05 -10.19 -5.69
CA ALA A 251 -15.00 -9.15 -5.32
C ALA A 251 -16.42 -9.49 -5.84
N ASP A 252 -16.57 -9.83 -7.12
CA ASP A 252 -17.86 -10.18 -7.73
C ASP A 252 -18.55 -11.32 -6.96
N ARG A 253 -17.84 -12.44 -6.70
CA ARG A 253 -18.39 -13.57 -5.94
C ARG A 253 -18.74 -13.22 -4.51
N THR A 254 -17.91 -12.41 -3.87
CA THR A 254 -18.07 -12.05 -2.46
C THR A 254 -19.25 -11.11 -2.27
N PHE A 255 -19.36 -10.06 -3.08
CA PHE A 255 -20.46 -9.10 -2.99
C PHE A 255 -21.80 -9.70 -3.45
N ALA A 256 -21.80 -10.60 -4.44
CA ALA A 256 -22.98 -11.39 -4.77
C ALA A 256 -23.46 -12.22 -3.56
N ALA A 257 -22.57 -12.89 -2.84
CA ALA A 257 -22.91 -13.68 -1.67
C ALA A 257 -23.35 -12.84 -0.44
N LEU A 258 -22.92 -11.58 -0.34
CA LEU A 258 -23.37 -10.66 0.73
C LEU A 258 -24.76 -10.08 0.47
N SER A 259 -25.20 -10.10 -0.79
CA SER A 259 -26.50 -9.57 -1.21
C SER A 259 -27.64 -10.61 -1.13
N ASP A 260 -27.33 -11.91 -1.00
CA ASP A 260 -28.27 -13.04 -0.83
C ASP A 260 -28.65 -13.21 0.65
#